data_f1a4e0450590768ce625b8d72c50e7ea
#
_entry.id   f1a4e0450590768ce625b8d72c50e7ea
#
_cell.length_a   1.000
_cell.length_b   1.000
_cell.length_c   1.000
_cell.angle_alpha   90.00
_cell.angle_beta   90.00
_cell.angle_gamma   90.00
#
_symmetry.space_group_name_H-M   'P 1'
#
loop_
_entity.id
_entity.type
_entity.pdbx_description
1 polymer ?
#
loop_
_entity_poly.entity_id
_entity_poly.type
_entity_poly.pdbx_seq_one_letter_code
_entity_poly.pdbx_strand_id
1 'polypeptide(L)'
;MSKALTRTDFNFPGQKNVYHGKVRDVYNINGEKLVMVATDRISAFDVVLPKGIPYKGQMLNQIAAKFLDATTDICPNWKLATPDPMVTVGVMCEGFPVEMIVRGYLCGSAWRSYKSGVREICGVKLPDGMRENQKFPEPIITPTTKAEMGLHDEDISKEEILKQGLATPEEYAILEKYTLELFKRGSEIAAERGLILVDTKYEFGKYNGKIYLMDEIHTPDSSRYFYAEGYQERFEKGEAQKQLSKEFVREWLMDNGFQGKAGQQVPEMTDEIVNSISERYMELFEHITGEKFQKADTDNIVERIEKNVMTFLSK
;
A
#
# COMPACT_ATOMS: atom_id res chain seq x y z
N MET A 1 18.27 -17.01 -12.78
CA MET A 1 17.51 -15.87 -12.22
C MET A 1 16.24 -16.39 -11.58
N SER A 2 15.84 -15.82 -10.45
CA SER A 2 14.53 -16.10 -9.85
C SER A 2 13.42 -15.64 -10.78
N LYS A 3 12.38 -16.46 -10.93
CA LYS A 3 11.22 -16.12 -11.77
C LYS A 3 10.31 -15.13 -11.03
N ALA A 4 9.71 -14.23 -11.78
CA ALA A 4 8.70 -13.29 -11.26
C ALA A 4 7.31 -13.75 -11.69
N LEU A 5 6.34 -13.72 -10.77
CA LEU A 5 4.95 -14.01 -11.05
C LEU A 5 4.23 -12.70 -11.46
N THR A 6 3.91 -12.56 -12.73
CA THR A 6 3.26 -11.34 -13.24
C THR A 6 1.76 -11.48 -13.53
N ARG A 7 1.24 -12.70 -13.56
CA ARG A 7 -0.19 -12.99 -13.78
C ARG A 7 -0.53 -14.38 -13.29
N THR A 8 -1.74 -14.53 -12.80
CA THR A 8 -2.34 -15.82 -12.46
C THR A 8 -3.66 -16.01 -13.20
N ASP A 9 -3.97 -17.26 -13.56
CA ASP A 9 -5.24 -17.66 -14.18
C ASP A 9 -5.69 -18.99 -13.58
N PHE A 10 -6.01 -18.95 -12.26
CA PHE A 10 -6.51 -20.11 -11.53
C PHE A 10 -7.99 -20.36 -11.76
N ASN A 11 -8.41 -21.60 -11.52
CA ASN A 11 -9.80 -21.99 -11.53
C ASN A 11 -10.15 -22.67 -10.19
N PHE A 12 -10.44 -21.87 -9.18
CA PHE A 12 -10.77 -22.36 -7.85
C PHE A 12 -12.21 -22.83 -7.73
N PRO A 13 -12.52 -23.81 -6.86
CA PRO A 13 -13.90 -24.21 -6.56
C PRO A 13 -14.71 -23.01 -6.07
N GLY A 14 -15.90 -22.82 -6.67
CA GLY A 14 -16.78 -21.69 -6.34
C GLY A 14 -16.33 -20.32 -6.87
N GLN A 15 -15.29 -20.27 -7.71
CA GLN A 15 -14.87 -19.02 -8.32
C GLN A 15 -15.95 -18.43 -9.22
N LYS A 16 -16.36 -17.19 -8.95
CA LYS A 16 -17.30 -16.43 -9.77
C LYS A 16 -16.61 -15.58 -10.84
N ASN A 17 -15.54 -14.92 -10.46
CA ASN A 17 -14.73 -14.08 -11.35
C ASN A 17 -13.31 -13.90 -10.78
N VAL A 18 -12.45 -13.29 -11.60
CA VAL A 18 -11.14 -12.80 -11.22
C VAL A 18 -10.99 -11.36 -11.67
N TYR A 19 -10.40 -10.53 -10.82
CA TYR A 19 -10.00 -9.17 -11.12
C TYR A 19 -8.48 -9.07 -11.12
N HIS A 20 -7.91 -8.64 -12.24
CA HIS A 20 -6.47 -8.39 -12.36
C HIS A 20 -6.19 -6.91 -12.13
N GLY A 21 -5.76 -6.57 -10.91
CA GLY A 21 -5.37 -5.21 -10.54
C GLY A 21 -3.95 -4.85 -10.99
N LYS A 22 -3.48 -3.65 -10.63
CA LYS A 22 -2.12 -3.19 -10.99
C LYS A 22 -1.02 -4.11 -10.44
N VAL A 23 -1.21 -4.69 -9.25
CA VAL A 23 -0.20 -5.52 -8.57
C VAL A 23 -0.76 -6.81 -7.93
N ARG A 24 -2.08 -6.98 -7.90
CA ARG A 24 -2.77 -8.14 -7.30
C ARG A 24 -3.78 -8.74 -8.25
N ASP A 25 -3.91 -10.06 -8.19
CA ASP A 25 -5.00 -10.81 -8.82
C ASP A 25 -5.95 -11.26 -7.71
N VAL A 26 -7.24 -10.92 -7.84
CA VAL A 26 -8.25 -11.12 -6.80
C VAL A 26 -9.35 -12.02 -7.32
N TYR A 27 -9.50 -13.18 -6.71
CA TYR A 27 -10.49 -14.20 -7.05
C TYR A 27 -11.66 -14.13 -6.09
N ASN A 28 -12.87 -13.95 -6.63
CA ASN A 28 -14.10 -13.98 -5.85
C ASN A 28 -14.60 -15.42 -5.72
N ILE A 29 -14.68 -15.93 -4.50
CA ILE A 29 -15.14 -17.29 -4.20
C ILE A 29 -16.54 -17.22 -3.58
N ASN A 30 -17.52 -17.75 -4.28
CA ASN A 30 -18.94 -17.79 -3.91
C ASN A 30 -19.62 -16.42 -3.64
N GLY A 31 -18.91 -15.29 -3.82
CA GLY A 31 -19.39 -13.98 -3.41
C GLY A 31 -19.24 -13.71 -1.90
N GLU A 32 -18.47 -14.53 -1.19
CA GLU A 32 -18.29 -14.46 0.26
C GLU A 32 -16.83 -14.25 0.65
N LYS A 33 -15.90 -14.83 -0.10
CA LYS A 33 -14.47 -14.80 0.18
C LYS A 33 -13.69 -14.25 -1.01
N LEU A 34 -12.56 -13.64 -0.72
CA LEU A 34 -11.56 -13.25 -1.71
C LEU A 34 -10.29 -14.07 -1.50
N VAL A 35 -9.73 -14.57 -2.60
CA VAL A 35 -8.36 -15.08 -2.66
C VAL A 35 -7.55 -14.01 -3.38
N MET A 36 -6.70 -13.31 -2.66
CA MET A 36 -5.87 -12.22 -3.17
C MET A 36 -4.44 -12.69 -3.34
N VAL A 37 -3.97 -12.75 -4.58
CA VAL A 37 -2.59 -13.09 -4.93
C VAL A 37 -1.80 -11.81 -5.14
N ALA A 38 -0.82 -11.55 -4.28
CA ALA A 38 0.13 -10.48 -4.49
C ALA A 38 1.14 -10.92 -5.54
N THR A 39 1.08 -10.34 -6.73
CA THR A 39 2.00 -10.65 -7.82
C THR A 39 3.29 -9.83 -7.71
N ASP A 40 4.27 -10.20 -8.53
CA ASP A 40 5.54 -9.48 -8.63
C ASP A 40 5.47 -8.27 -9.58
N ARG A 41 4.28 -7.92 -10.06
CA ARG A 41 4.09 -6.66 -10.82
C ARG A 41 4.45 -5.48 -9.95
N ILE A 42 5.05 -4.48 -10.57
CA ILE A 42 5.29 -3.17 -9.95
C ILE A 42 4.65 -2.08 -10.80
N SER A 43 3.99 -1.14 -10.15
CA SER A 43 3.43 0.03 -10.84
C SER A 43 3.98 1.31 -10.25
N ALA A 44 4.26 2.29 -11.11
CA ALA A 44 4.64 3.64 -10.74
C ALA A 44 3.99 4.62 -11.72
N PHE A 45 3.57 5.80 -11.22
CA PHE A 45 2.84 6.79 -12.03
C PHE A 45 1.59 6.19 -12.73
N ASP A 46 0.88 5.29 -12.04
CA ASP A 46 -0.29 4.55 -12.54
C ASP A 46 -0.03 3.60 -13.71
N VAL A 47 1.22 3.40 -14.09
CA VAL A 47 1.65 2.46 -15.14
C VAL A 47 2.23 1.21 -14.52
N VAL A 48 1.77 0.03 -14.94
CA VAL A 48 2.39 -1.25 -14.61
C VAL A 48 3.67 -1.38 -15.46
N LEU A 49 4.81 -1.56 -14.80
CA LEU A 49 6.09 -1.66 -15.47
C LEU A 49 6.23 -3.01 -16.22
N PRO A 50 7.04 -3.06 -17.30
CA PRO A 50 7.08 -4.22 -18.20
C PRO A 50 7.70 -5.49 -17.60
N LYS A 51 8.52 -5.37 -16.55
CA LYS A 51 9.10 -6.54 -15.86
C LYS A 51 8.60 -6.63 -14.43
N GLY A 52 8.31 -7.86 -13.97
CA GLY A 52 8.04 -8.15 -12.57
C GLY A 52 9.32 -8.14 -11.74
N ILE A 53 9.17 -7.86 -10.47
CA ILE A 53 10.27 -7.84 -9.49
C ILE A 53 10.21 -9.12 -8.66
N PRO A 54 11.17 -10.06 -8.79
CA PRO A 54 11.14 -11.32 -8.04
C PRO A 54 10.97 -11.11 -6.55
N TYR A 55 10.11 -11.92 -5.93
CA TYR A 55 9.76 -11.90 -4.50
C TYR A 55 8.97 -10.68 -4.01
N LYS A 56 8.70 -9.67 -4.85
CA LYS A 56 7.96 -8.47 -4.43
C LYS A 56 6.58 -8.85 -3.86
N GLY A 57 5.84 -9.70 -4.56
CA GLY A 57 4.53 -10.17 -4.11
C GLY A 57 4.58 -10.87 -2.76
N GLN A 58 5.58 -11.74 -2.56
CA GLN A 58 5.79 -12.41 -1.28
C GLN A 58 6.04 -11.39 -0.16
N MET A 59 6.94 -10.45 -0.36
CA MET A 59 7.30 -9.46 0.65
C MET A 59 6.10 -8.59 1.04
N LEU A 60 5.37 -8.09 0.06
CA LEU A 60 4.18 -7.25 0.32
C LEU A 60 3.09 -8.02 1.06
N ASN A 61 2.80 -9.26 0.64
CA ASN A 61 1.78 -10.09 1.29
C ASN A 61 2.14 -10.40 2.74
N GLN A 62 3.39 -10.75 3.02
CA GLN A 62 3.85 -11.08 4.37
C GLN A 62 3.89 -9.85 5.29
N ILE A 63 4.32 -8.68 4.79
CA ILE A 63 4.26 -7.42 5.55
C ILE A 63 2.80 -7.10 5.89
N ALA A 64 1.90 -7.11 4.90
CA ALA A 64 0.49 -6.81 5.12
C ALA A 64 -0.14 -7.77 6.14
N ALA A 65 0.09 -9.09 6.00
CA ALA A 65 -0.44 -10.09 6.92
C ALA A 65 0.04 -9.87 8.35
N LYS A 66 1.32 -9.57 8.56
CA LYS A 66 1.89 -9.28 9.88
C LYS A 66 1.22 -8.07 10.54
N PHE A 67 1.01 -6.98 9.80
CA PHE A 67 0.38 -5.79 10.35
C PHE A 67 -1.14 -5.95 10.54
N LEU A 68 -1.82 -6.70 9.68
CA LEU A 68 -3.22 -7.06 9.88
C LEU A 68 -3.39 -7.83 11.20
N ASP A 69 -2.48 -8.75 11.53
CA ASP A 69 -2.50 -9.46 12.82
C ASP A 69 -2.17 -8.55 14.00
N ALA A 70 -1.22 -7.64 13.86
CA ALA A 70 -0.78 -6.72 14.91
C ALA A 70 -1.78 -5.60 15.25
N THR A 71 -2.89 -5.49 14.51
CA THR A 71 -3.89 -4.42 14.67
C THR A 71 -5.31 -4.93 14.89
N THR A 72 -5.49 -6.22 15.18
CA THR A 72 -6.81 -6.85 15.41
C THR A 72 -7.54 -6.31 16.63
N ASP A 73 -6.84 -5.75 17.59
CA ASP A 73 -7.39 -5.07 18.78
C ASP A 73 -7.93 -3.66 18.48
N ILE A 74 -7.54 -3.07 17.34
CA ILE A 74 -7.99 -1.74 16.92
C ILE A 74 -9.28 -1.85 16.10
N CYS A 75 -9.26 -2.68 15.05
CA CYS A 75 -10.41 -2.91 14.20
C CYS A 75 -10.38 -4.32 13.61
N PRO A 76 -11.55 -4.91 13.28
CA PRO A 76 -11.57 -6.14 12.52
C PRO A 76 -10.99 -5.91 11.13
N ASN A 77 -10.39 -6.94 10.56
CA ASN A 77 -9.88 -6.89 9.20
C ASN A 77 -10.33 -8.08 8.36
N TRP A 78 -10.20 -7.96 7.06
CA TRP A 78 -10.70 -8.92 6.08
C TRP A 78 -9.96 -10.26 6.07
N LYS A 79 -8.74 -10.33 6.62
CA LYS A 79 -7.89 -11.52 6.55
C LYS A 79 -8.44 -12.67 7.37
N LEU A 80 -8.56 -13.84 6.74
CA LEU A 80 -8.85 -15.12 7.39
C LEU A 80 -7.59 -15.98 7.51
N ALA A 81 -6.79 -16.08 6.43
CA ALA A 81 -5.60 -16.90 6.38
C ALA A 81 -4.59 -16.45 5.31
N THR A 82 -3.36 -16.92 5.42
CA THR A 82 -2.31 -16.78 4.42
C THR A 82 -1.82 -18.18 4.02
N PRO A 83 -2.57 -18.88 3.13
CA PRO A 83 -2.25 -20.26 2.76
C PRO A 83 -0.95 -20.39 1.98
N ASP A 84 -0.49 -19.33 1.32
CA ASP A 84 0.78 -19.26 0.61
C ASP A 84 1.49 -17.93 0.95
N PRO A 85 2.83 -17.86 0.91
CA PRO A 85 3.56 -16.62 1.14
C PRO A 85 3.12 -15.42 0.27
N MET A 86 2.53 -15.68 -0.91
CA MET A 86 2.03 -14.66 -1.83
C MET A 86 0.52 -14.48 -1.79
N VAL A 87 -0.21 -15.20 -0.91
CA VAL A 87 -1.68 -15.22 -0.94
C VAL A 87 -2.26 -14.91 0.43
N THR A 88 -3.22 -14.01 0.46
CA THR A 88 -4.13 -13.81 1.58
C THR A 88 -5.54 -14.20 1.14
N VAL A 89 -6.21 -15.01 1.96
CA VAL A 89 -7.64 -15.31 1.82
C VAL A 89 -8.40 -14.56 2.91
N GLY A 90 -9.48 -13.93 2.54
CA GLY A 90 -10.27 -13.14 3.48
C GLY A 90 -11.74 -13.05 3.11
N VAL A 91 -12.50 -12.37 3.95
CA VAL A 91 -13.92 -12.09 3.71
C VAL A 91 -14.08 -11.03 2.63
N MET A 92 -15.15 -11.16 1.84
CA MET A 92 -15.50 -10.15 0.85
C MET A 92 -16.28 -9.02 1.53
N CYS A 93 -15.64 -7.87 1.68
CA CYS A 93 -16.28 -6.68 2.23
C CYS A 93 -16.85 -5.80 1.11
N GLU A 94 -17.92 -5.08 1.40
CA GLU A 94 -18.43 -3.99 0.57
C GLU A 94 -17.57 -2.75 0.83
N GLY A 95 -16.66 -2.44 -0.09
CA GLY A 95 -15.69 -1.36 0.08
C GLY A 95 -16.33 0.04 0.07
N PHE A 96 -15.85 0.93 0.93
CA PHE A 96 -16.13 2.35 0.80
C PHE A 96 -15.45 2.91 -0.46
N PRO A 97 -16.10 3.80 -1.22
CA PRO A 97 -15.50 4.39 -2.43
C PRO A 97 -14.50 5.50 -2.11
N VAL A 98 -13.85 5.44 -0.97
CA VAL A 98 -12.85 6.40 -0.49
C VAL A 98 -11.64 5.65 0.08
N GLU A 99 -10.47 6.25 -0.10
CA GLU A 99 -9.23 5.82 0.52
C GLU A 99 -8.86 6.81 1.64
N MET A 100 -8.54 6.29 2.82
CA MET A 100 -8.17 7.10 3.97
C MET A 100 -6.65 7.25 4.02
N ILE A 101 -6.15 8.38 3.53
CA ILE A 101 -4.73 8.72 3.60
C ILE A 101 -4.46 9.52 4.86
N VAL A 102 -3.52 9.07 5.67
CA VAL A 102 -3.07 9.77 6.88
C VAL A 102 -1.61 10.18 6.70
N ARG A 103 -1.30 11.41 7.10
CA ARG A 103 0.03 12.01 6.94
C ARG A 103 0.51 12.56 8.27
N GLY A 104 1.67 12.09 8.72
CA GLY A 104 2.37 12.63 9.88
C GLY A 104 3.38 13.72 9.51
N TYR A 105 3.75 13.82 8.24
CA TYR A 105 4.81 14.70 7.73
C TYR A 105 4.40 15.32 6.39
N LEU A 106 4.87 16.53 6.13
CA LEU A 106 4.61 17.25 4.87
C LEU A 106 5.61 16.79 3.80
N CYS A 107 5.23 15.80 3.01
CA CYS A 107 6.05 15.30 1.91
C CYS A 107 5.22 14.79 0.74
N GLY A 108 5.87 14.34 -0.32
CA GLY A 108 5.21 13.76 -1.50
C GLY A 108 4.24 14.74 -2.18
N SER A 109 3.02 14.28 -2.51
CA SER A 109 2.01 15.11 -3.18
C SER A 109 1.60 16.31 -2.33
N ALA A 110 1.43 16.13 -1.02
CA ALA A 110 1.09 17.22 -0.11
C ALA A 110 2.15 18.33 -0.11
N TRP A 111 3.44 17.96 -0.10
CA TRP A 111 4.51 18.94 -0.24
C TRP A 111 4.49 19.66 -1.59
N ARG A 112 4.30 18.94 -2.68
CA ARG A 112 4.23 19.58 -4.02
C ARG A 112 3.10 20.60 -4.09
N SER A 113 1.92 20.28 -3.56
CA SER A 113 0.80 21.22 -3.46
C SER A 113 1.12 22.40 -2.55
N TYR A 114 1.69 22.15 -1.38
CA TYR A 114 2.09 23.21 -0.45
C TYR A 114 3.13 24.17 -1.07
N LYS A 115 4.16 23.64 -1.72
CA LYS A 115 5.19 24.40 -2.42
C LYS A 115 4.62 25.27 -3.55
N SER A 116 3.55 24.83 -4.20
CA SER A 116 2.84 25.60 -5.23
C SER A 116 1.91 26.69 -4.67
N GLY A 117 1.84 26.84 -3.34
CA GLY A 117 1.04 27.87 -2.67
C GLY A 117 -0.28 27.37 -2.04
N VAL A 118 -0.64 26.09 -2.20
CA VAL A 118 -1.82 25.52 -1.56
C VAL A 118 -1.64 25.49 -0.05
N ARG A 119 -2.66 25.89 0.70
CA ARG A 119 -2.69 25.93 2.18
C ARG A 119 -3.88 25.18 2.76
N GLU A 120 -4.63 24.48 1.93
CA GLU A 120 -5.71 23.60 2.36
C GLU A 120 -5.76 22.37 1.46
N ILE A 121 -5.71 21.18 2.04
CA ILE A 121 -5.80 19.90 1.33
C ILE A 121 -6.95 19.11 1.95
N CYS A 122 -7.89 18.64 1.15
CA CYS A 122 -9.06 17.87 1.60
C CYS A 122 -9.84 18.57 2.75
N GLY A 123 -9.91 19.90 2.75
CA GLY A 123 -10.54 20.67 3.82
C GLY A 123 -9.66 20.88 5.06
N VAL A 124 -8.45 20.33 5.09
CA VAL A 124 -7.50 20.53 6.19
C VAL A 124 -6.60 21.74 5.91
N LYS A 125 -6.65 22.74 6.78
CA LYS A 125 -5.78 23.92 6.71
C LYS A 125 -4.36 23.57 7.18
N LEU A 126 -3.37 23.95 6.38
CA LEU A 126 -1.96 23.72 6.66
C LEU A 126 -1.33 25.01 7.22
N PRO A 127 -0.48 24.93 8.25
CA PRO A 127 0.24 26.07 8.79
C PRO A 127 1.15 26.71 7.72
N ASP A 128 1.31 28.03 7.80
CA ASP A 128 2.31 28.72 6.98
C ASP A 128 3.75 28.44 7.46
N GLY A 129 4.70 28.59 6.54
CA GLY A 129 6.12 28.47 6.86
C GLY A 129 6.63 27.05 7.09
N MET A 130 5.84 26.03 6.76
CA MET A 130 6.32 24.65 6.80
C MET A 130 7.33 24.35 5.69
N ARG A 131 8.24 23.43 5.99
CA ARG A 131 9.28 22.95 5.08
C ARG A 131 9.01 21.51 4.66
N GLU A 132 9.64 21.09 3.59
CA GLU A 132 9.60 19.68 3.14
C GLU A 132 10.04 18.73 4.25
N ASN A 133 9.33 17.60 4.38
CA ASN A 133 9.56 16.58 5.38
C ASN A 133 9.33 17.02 6.84
N GLN A 134 8.74 18.20 7.06
CA GLN A 134 8.40 18.66 8.40
C GLN A 134 7.26 17.82 8.99
N LYS A 135 7.42 17.44 10.26
CA LYS A 135 6.37 16.78 11.02
C LYS A 135 5.19 17.73 11.24
N PHE A 136 3.97 17.28 11.01
CA PHE A 136 2.77 18.01 11.41
C PHE A 136 2.65 18.02 12.95
N PRO A 137 2.03 19.06 13.54
CA PRO A 137 1.71 19.07 14.98
C PRO A 137 0.91 17.84 15.40
N GLU A 138 -0.07 17.44 14.56
CA GLU A 138 -0.82 16.19 14.65
C GLU A 138 -0.98 15.58 13.27
N PRO A 139 -1.13 14.25 13.15
CA PRO A 139 -1.41 13.62 11.86
C PRO A 139 -2.68 14.18 11.22
N ILE A 140 -2.64 14.42 9.93
CA ILE A 140 -3.78 14.89 9.14
C ILE A 140 -4.33 13.77 8.26
N ILE A 141 -5.64 13.78 8.03
CA ILE A 141 -6.32 12.85 7.12
C ILE A 141 -6.69 13.60 5.84
N THR A 142 -6.21 13.09 4.71
CA THR A 142 -6.43 13.67 3.38
C THR A 142 -6.99 12.59 2.46
N PRO A 143 -8.31 12.32 2.51
CA PRO A 143 -8.90 11.24 1.74
C PRO A 143 -8.84 11.47 0.23
N THR A 144 -8.91 10.37 -0.53
CA THR A 144 -9.13 10.41 -1.97
C THR A 144 -10.36 9.58 -2.33
N THR A 145 -10.98 9.89 -3.44
CA THR A 145 -11.94 8.97 -4.07
C THR A 145 -11.20 7.76 -4.58
N LYS A 146 -11.87 6.62 -4.62
CA LYS A 146 -11.36 5.43 -5.28
C LYS A 146 -11.86 5.42 -6.72
N ALA A 147 -11.00 5.83 -7.65
CA ALA A 147 -11.35 5.93 -9.06
C ALA A 147 -11.50 4.54 -9.70
N GLU A 148 -12.32 4.48 -10.75
CA GLU A 148 -12.37 3.31 -11.64
C GLU A 148 -11.01 3.10 -12.33
N MET A 149 -10.76 1.87 -12.76
CA MET A 149 -9.50 1.50 -13.41
C MET A 149 -9.24 2.36 -14.66
N GLY A 150 -8.09 3.04 -14.67
CA GLY A 150 -7.68 3.96 -15.75
C GLY A 150 -7.98 5.43 -15.48
N LEU A 151 -8.66 5.76 -14.39
CA LEU A 151 -8.81 7.12 -13.88
C LEU A 151 -7.88 7.35 -12.68
N HIS A 152 -7.66 8.62 -12.34
CA HIS A 152 -6.87 9.00 -11.17
C HIS A 152 -7.77 9.21 -9.96
N ASP A 153 -7.26 8.81 -8.79
CA ASP A 153 -7.89 9.14 -7.52
C ASP A 153 -7.81 10.66 -7.30
N GLU A 154 -8.89 11.25 -6.83
CA GLU A 154 -8.99 12.68 -6.58
C GLU A 154 -9.11 12.99 -5.09
N ASP A 155 -8.41 14.04 -4.65
CA ASP A 155 -8.55 14.56 -3.29
C ASP A 155 -10.01 14.93 -3.00
N ILE A 156 -10.51 14.51 -1.84
CA ILE A 156 -11.89 14.79 -1.40
C ILE A 156 -11.91 15.16 0.07
N SER A 157 -12.72 16.18 0.43
CA SER A 157 -12.88 16.56 1.83
C SER A 157 -13.89 15.68 2.56
N LYS A 158 -13.82 15.68 3.90
CA LYS A 158 -14.84 15.06 4.77
C LYS A 158 -16.25 15.57 4.43
N GLU A 159 -16.40 16.88 4.29
CA GLU A 159 -17.69 17.49 3.98
C GLU A 159 -18.25 16.98 2.65
N GLU A 160 -17.41 16.85 1.65
CA GLU A 160 -17.84 16.37 0.34
C GLU A 160 -18.15 14.87 0.34
N ILE A 161 -17.40 14.05 1.10
CA ILE A 161 -17.69 12.62 1.33
C ILE A 161 -19.10 12.46 1.92
N LEU A 162 -19.43 13.23 2.95
CA LEU A 162 -20.74 13.19 3.61
C LEU A 162 -21.84 13.70 2.69
N LYS A 163 -21.61 14.81 1.98
CA LYS A 163 -22.57 15.42 1.05
C LYS A 163 -22.90 14.50 -0.13
N GLN A 164 -21.92 13.78 -0.65
CA GLN A 164 -22.13 12.80 -1.73
C GLN A 164 -22.69 11.47 -1.22
N GLY A 165 -22.83 11.28 0.10
CA GLY A 165 -23.32 10.02 0.68
C GLY A 165 -22.38 8.84 0.51
N LEU A 166 -21.07 9.07 0.34
CA LEU A 166 -20.06 8.03 0.22
C LEU A 166 -19.82 7.31 1.55
N ALA A 167 -20.10 7.97 2.66
CA ALA A 167 -20.21 7.43 4.01
C ALA A 167 -21.20 8.26 4.82
N THR A 168 -21.88 7.65 5.80
CA THR A 168 -22.66 8.41 6.77
C THR A 168 -21.74 9.13 7.77
N PRO A 169 -22.24 10.13 8.52
CA PRO A 169 -21.44 10.78 9.57
C PRO A 169 -20.90 9.79 10.60
N GLU A 170 -21.70 8.80 11.01
CA GLU A 170 -21.32 7.76 11.97
C GLU A 170 -20.25 6.83 11.37
N GLU A 171 -20.40 6.41 10.11
CA GLU A 171 -19.41 5.62 9.40
C GLU A 171 -18.10 6.37 9.25
N TYR A 172 -18.13 7.63 8.81
CA TYR A 172 -16.93 8.43 8.65
C TYR A 172 -16.18 8.62 9.98
N ALA A 173 -16.90 8.83 11.08
CA ALA A 173 -16.29 8.94 12.42
C ALA A 173 -15.51 7.65 12.80
N ILE A 174 -16.03 6.48 12.40
CA ILE A 174 -15.33 5.20 12.60
C ILE A 174 -14.12 5.10 11.70
N LEU A 175 -14.23 5.46 10.41
CA LEU A 175 -13.10 5.47 9.47
C LEU A 175 -11.96 6.36 9.98
N GLU A 176 -12.29 7.57 10.43
CA GLU A 176 -11.33 8.54 10.98
C GLU A 176 -10.64 8.01 12.23
N LYS A 177 -11.41 7.46 13.19
CA LYS A 177 -10.89 6.83 14.40
C LYS A 177 -9.93 5.69 14.08
N TYR A 178 -10.35 4.73 13.25
CA TYR A 178 -9.52 3.59 12.88
C TYR A 178 -8.24 4.03 12.16
N THR A 179 -8.36 5.00 11.25
CA THR A 179 -7.21 5.56 10.53
C THR A 179 -6.15 6.11 11.48
N LEU A 180 -6.56 6.91 12.47
CA LEU A 180 -5.62 7.50 13.44
C LEU A 180 -5.03 6.46 14.39
N GLU A 181 -5.82 5.52 14.87
CA GLU A 181 -5.35 4.46 15.78
C GLU A 181 -4.40 3.48 15.06
N LEU A 182 -4.69 3.09 13.82
CA LEU A 182 -3.82 2.26 13.00
C LEU A 182 -2.50 2.98 12.69
N PHE A 183 -2.56 4.27 12.34
CA PHE A 183 -1.36 5.07 12.08
C PHE A 183 -0.49 5.22 13.32
N LYS A 184 -1.11 5.42 14.50
CA LYS A 184 -0.41 5.45 15.78
C LYS A 184 0.32 4.13 16.05
N ARG A 185 -0.38 2.99 15.93
CA ARG A 185 0.21 1.65 16.12
C ARG A 185 1.33 1.38 15.12
N GLY A 186 1.14 1.72 13.84
CA GLY A 186 2.17 1.60 12.82
C GLY A 186 3.39 2.47 13.10
N SER A 187 3.19 3.67 13.62
CA SER A 187 4.27 4.59 14.01
C SER A 187 5.06 4.07 15.21
N GLU A 188 4.40 3.47 16.20
CA GLU A 188 5.03 2.83 17.37
C GLU A 188 5.89 1.65 16.93
N ILE A 189 5.36 0.75 16.09
CA ILE A 189 6.11 -0.40 15.56
C ILE A 189 7.30 0.08 14.70
N ALA A 190 7.10 1.09 13.86
CA ALA A 190 8.18 1.67 13.06
C ALA A 190 9.31 2.23 13.94
N ALA A 191 8.97 2.95 15.02
CA ALA A 191 9.94 3.52 15.95
C ALA A 191 10.81 2.45 16.61
N GLU A 192 10.24 1.31 16.99
CA GLU A 192 10.99 0.15 17.50
C GLU A 192 12.01 -0.41 16.52
N ARG A 193 11.82 -0.13 15.22
CA ARG A 193 12.71 -0.53 14.12
C ARG A 193 13.66 0.57 13.66
N GLY A 194 13.71 1.70 14.36
CA GLY A 194 14.49 2.86 13.95
C GLY A 194 13.93 3.55 12.70
N LEU A 195 12.64 3.42 12.45
CA LEU A 195 11.93 4.00 11.32
C LEU A 195 10.89 5.02 11.79
N ILE A 196 10.54 5.91 10.89
CA ILE A 196 9.44 6.86 11.02
C ILE A 196 8.40 6.49 9.97
N LEU A 197 7.18 6.14 10.38
CA LEU A 197 6.04 6.02 9.45
C LEU A 197 5.57 7.43 9.10
N VAL A 198 5.77 7.81 7.86
CA VAL A 198 5.55 9.19 7.38
C VAL A 198 4.12 9.43 6.97
N ASP A 199 3.62 8.58 6.12
CA ASP A 199 2.25 8.56 5.63
C ASP A 199 1.87 7.14 5.19
N THR A 200 0.57 6.88 5.15
CA THR A 200 0.04 5.61 4.69
C THR A 200 -1.41 5.77 4.23
N LYS A 201 -1.89 4.77 3.49
CA LYS A 201 -3.24 4.67 2.97
C LYS A 201 -3.93 3.45 3.56
N TYR A 202 -5.19 3.62 3.96
CA TYR A 202 -6.07 2.53 4.38
C TYR A 202 -7.33 2.47 3.53
N GLU A 203 -7.80 1.26 3.29
CA GLU A 203 -9.08 0.98 2.67
C GLU A 203 -9.98 0.26 3.66
N PHE A 204 -11.25 0.63 3.71
CA PHE A 204 -12.23 0.03 4.60
C PHE A 204 -13.46 -0.44 3.83
N GLY A 205 -14.16 -1.39 4.39
CA GLY A 205 -15.41 -1.91 3.85
C GLY A 205 -16.34 -2.43 4.93
N LYS A 206 -17.58 -2.72 4.55
CA LYS A 206 -18.59 -3.27 5.42
C LYS A 206 -18.65 -4.78 5.29
N TYR A 207 -18.72 -5.47 6.41
CA TYR A 207 -18.97 -6.89 6.47
C TYR A 207 -19.78 -7.23 7.73
N ASN A 208 -20.94 -7.89 7.57
CA ASN A 208 -21.85 -8.24 8.66
C ASN A 208 -22.16 -7.05 9.60
N GLY A 209 -22.46 -5.89 9.02
CA GLY A 209 -22.84 -4.67 9.76
C GLY A 209 -21.69 -3.97 10.51
N LYS A 210 -20.46 -4.39 10.31
CA LYS A 210 -19.27 -3.77 10.91
C LYS A 210 -18.33 -3.24 9.83
N ILE A 211 -17.52 -2.27 10.20
CA ILE A 211 -16.45 -1.72 9.34
C ILE A 211 -15.17 -2.51 9.57
N TYR A 212 -14.62 -3.04 8.48
CA TYR A 212 -13.40 -3.84 8.42
C TYR A 212 -12.31 -3.09 7.68
N LEU A 213 -11.07 -3.24 8.13
CA LEU A 213 -9.90 -2.87 7.35
C LEU A 213 -9.73 -3.89 6.22
N MET A 214 -9.53 -3.38 5.01
CA MET A 214 -9.37 -4.17 3.78
C MET A 214 -7.96 -4.00 3.21
N ASP A 215 -7.66 -4.79 2.16
CA ASP A 215 -6.47 -4.70 1.33
C ASP A 215 -5.17 -4.82 2.15
N GLU A 216 -4.21 -3.97 1.90
CA GLU A 216 -2.90 -3.97 2.54
C GLU A 216 -2.76 -2.89 3.61
N ILE A 217 -1.81 -3.08 4.51
CA ILE A 217 -1.50 -2.16 5.58
C ILE A 217 0.01 -2.04 5.76
N HIS A 218 0.53 -0.81 5.85
CA HIS A 218 1.91 -0.46 6.20
C HIS A 218 2.99 -1.10 5.31
N THR A 219 2.65 -1.48 4.08
CA THR A 219 3.62 -2.00 3.11
C THR A 219 4.40 -0.86 2.44
N PRO A 220 5.54 -1.12 1.83
CA PRO A 220 6.28 -0.12 1.06
C PRO A 220 5.51 0.46 -0.13
N ASP A 221 4.48 -0.23 -0.62
CA ASP A 221 3.64 0.23 -1.72
C ASP A 221 2.53 1.19 -1.26
N SER A 222 2.02 1.00 -0.05
CA SER A 222 0.96 1.83 0.55
C SER A 222 1.47 2.88 1.52
N SER A 223 2.74 2.84 1.91
CA SER A 223 3.30 3.65 2.99
C SER A 223 4.67 4.20 2.63
N ARG A 224 5.02 5.32 3.25
CA ARG A 224 6.36 5.90 3.21
C ARG A 224 6.98 5.83 4.60
N TYR A 225 8.24 5.41 4.65
CA TYR A 225 9.04 5.43 5.87
C TYR A 225 10.31 6.25 5.67
N PHE A 226 10.74 6.96 6.71
CA PHE A 226 12.09 7.50 6.80
C PHE A 226 12.91 6.68 7.81
N TYR A 227 14.24 6.65 7.63
CA TYR A 227 15.12 6.27 8.72
C TYR A 227 15.08 7.34 9.80
N ALA A 228 14.87 6.93 11.07
CA ALA A 228 14.85 7.84 12.21
C ALA A 228 16.25 8.45 12.45
N GLU A 229 17.29 7.62 12.26
CA GLU A 229 18.68 8.08 12.35
C GLU A 229 18.98 9.14 11.29
N GLY A 230 19.45 10.30 11.76
CA GLY A 230 19.80 11.44 10.92
C GLY A 230 18.61 12.20 10.32
N TYR A 231 17.35 11.86 10.68
CA TYR A 231 16.18 12.61 10.18
C TYR A 231 16.28 14.10 10.54
N GLN A 232 16.52 14.41 11.82
CA GLN A 232 16.53 15.78 12.31
C GLN A 232 17.66 16.60 11.64
N GLU A 233 18.86 16.03 11.54
CA GLU A 233 20.00 16.68 10.92
C GLU A 233 19.74 17.01 9.45
N ARG A 234 19.23 16.02 8.66
CA ARG A 234 18.88 16.24 7.26
C ARG A 234 17.76 17.26 7.10
N PHE A 235 16.76 17.21 7.98
CA PHE A 235 15.67 18.17 7.98
C PHE A 235 16.16 19.60 8.24
N GLU A 236 17.03 19.81 9.22
CA GLU A 236 17.61 21.13 9.54
C GLU A 236 18.44 21.70 8.40
N LYS A 237 19.20 20.84 7.72
CA LYS A 237 20.01 21.21 6.55
C LYS A 237 19.21 21.36 5.26
N GLY A 238 17.95 20.97 5.23
CA GLY A 238 17.12 20.93 4.02
C GLY A 238 17.55 19.87 3.01
N GLU A 239 18.18 18.79 3.50
CA GLU A 239 18.61 17.65 2.69
C GLU A 239 17.47 16.64 2.51
N ALA A 240 17.56 15.84 1.43
CA ALA A 240 16.63 14.73 1.20
C ALA A 240 16.70 13.70 2.32
N GLN A 241 15.54 13.19 2.75
CA GLN A 241 15.48 12.16 3.76
C GLN A 241 15.88 10.80 3.18
N LYS A 242 16.58 10.00 4.00
CA LYS A 242 16.80 8.59 3.68
C LYS A 242 15.51 7.84 3.91
N GLN A 243 14.92 7.28 2.84
CA GLN A 243 13.58 6.72 2.90
C GLN A 243 13.51 5.25 2.45
N LEU A 244 12.51 4.56 2.99
CA LEU A 244 12.09 3.21 2.65
C LEU A 244 10.67 3.25 2.08
N SER A 245 10.57 3.22 0.78
CA SER A 245 9.31 3.16 0.02
C SER A 245 9.66 2.83 -1.43
N LYS A 246 8.67 2.70 -2.29
CA LYS A 246 8.96 2.54 -3.74
C LYS A 246 9.33 3.87 -4.44
N GLU A 247 9.56 4.95 -3.70
CA GLU A 247 9.96 6.24 -4.28
C GLU A 247 11.26 6.13 -5.07
N PHE A 248 12.21 5.28 -4.63
CA PHE A 248 13.44 5.02 -5.38
C PHE A 248 13.20 4.51 -6.81
N VAL A 249 12.10 3.79 -7.05
CA VAL A 249 11.70 3.35 -8.40
C VAL A 249 11.20 4.55 -9.20
N ARG A 250 10.43 5.43 -8.57
CA ARG A 250 9.96 6.66 -9.22
C ARG A 250 11.11 7.60 -9.57
N GLU A 251 12.06 7.78 -8.64
CA GLU A 251 13.27 8.57 -8.86
C GLU A 251 14.07 8.02 -10.05
N TRP A 252 14.32 6.70 -10.07
CA TRP A 252 14.97 6.05 -11.20
C TRP A 252 14.24 6.27 -12.52
N LEU A 253 12.91 6.15 -12.54
CA LEU A 253 12.10 6.40 -13.73
C LEU A 253 12.20 7.86 -14.18
N MET A 254 12.12 8.82 -13.25
CA MET A 254 12.23 10.25 -13.54
C MET A 254 13.61 10.62 -14.10
N ASP A 255 14.69 10.08 -13.54
CA ASP A 255 16.06 10.27 -14.00
C ASP A 255 16.28 9.73 -15.41
N ASN A 256 15.46 8.75 -15.83
CA ASN A 256 15.44 8.18 -17.17
C ASN A 256 14.30 8.73 -18.06
N GLY A 257 13.71 9.89 -17.68
CA GLY A 257 12.77 10.64 -18.50
C GLY A 257 11.33 10.12 -18.50
N PHE A 258 10.94 9.28 -17.53
CA PHE A 258 9.60 8.73 -17.42
C PHE A 258 8.86 9.22 -16.17
N GLN A 259 7.66 9.78 -16.37
CA GLN A 259 6.75 10.25 -15.32
C GLN A 259 5.29 9.83 -15.56
N GLY A 260 5.06 8.85 -16.44
CA GLY A 260 3.72 8.40 -16.80
C GLY A 260 2.95 9.34 -17.72
N LYS A 261 3.60 10.34 -18.33
CA LYS A 261 2.95 11.29 -19.23
C LYS A 261 2.78 10.71 -20.64
N ALA A 262 1.77 11.19 -21.36
CA ALA A 262 1.52 10.78 -22.73
C ALA A 262 2.77 10.95 -23.61
N GLY A 263 3.10 9.94 -24.41
CA GLY A 263 4.25 9.93 -25.30
C GLY A 263 5.59 9.53 -24.66
N GLN A 264 5.65 9.37 -23.33
CA GLN A 264 6.84 8.85 -22.67
C GLN A 264 6.87 7.32 -22.76
N GLN A 265 8.09 6.76 -22.83
CA GLN A 265 8.30 5.32 -22.81
C GLN A 265 9.00 4.92 -21.50
N VAL A 266 8.58 3.79 -20.95
CA VAL A 266 9.27 3.21 -19.78
C VAL A 266 10.70 2.86 -20.20
N PRO A 267 11.72 3.28 -19.43
CA PRO A 267 13.10 2.93 -19.73
C PRO A 267 13.30 1.42 -19.67
N GLU A 268 14.32 0.92 -20.37
CA GLU A 268 14.65 -0.49 -20.38
C GLU A 268 14.97 -0.98 -18.96
N MET A 269 14.18 -1.95 -18.49
CA MET A 269 14.42 -2.62 -17.21
C MET A 269 15.42 -3.76 -17.42
N THR A 270 16.71 -3.47 -17.31
CA THR A 270 17.76 -4.49 -17.37
C THR A 270 17.64 -5.45 -16.19
N ASP A 271 18.28 -6.59 -16.27
CA ASP A 271 18.29 -7.56 -15.15
C ASP A 271 18.99 -7.00 -13.90
N GLU A 272 19.98 -6.12 -14.09
CA GLU A 272 20.63 -5.41 -12.99
C GLU A 272 19.64 -4.49 -12.24
N ILE A 273 18.83 -3.72 -12.96
CA ILE A 273 17.80 -2.85 -12.38
C ILE A 273 16.75 -3.70 -11.65
N VAL A 274 16.26 -4.77 -12.27
CA VAL A 274 15.28 -5.68 -11.64
C VAL A 274 15.83 -6.27 -10.34
N ASN A 275 17.07 -6.74 -10.35
CA ASN A 275 17.73 -7.30 -9.17
C ASN A 275 17.94 -6.24 -8.08
N SER A 276 18.36 -5.03 -8.43
CA SER A 276 18.56 -3.94 -7.47
C SER A 276 17.22 -3.54 -6.81
N ILE A 277 16.12 -3.51 -7.58
CA ILE A 277 14.79 -3.26 -7.03
C ILE A 277 14.38 -4.39 -6.08
N SER A 278 14.60 -5.65 -6.45
CA SER A 278 14.27 -6.80 -5.60
C SER A 278 15.07 -6.78 -4.28
N GLU A 279 16.36 -6.50 -4.34
CA GLU A 279 17.22 -6.38 -3.16
C GLU A 279 16.77 -5.23 -2.25
N ARG A 280 16.35 -4.09 -2.84
CA ARG A 280 15.81 -2.98 -2.09
C ARG A 280 14.50 -3.34 -1.37
N TYR A 281 13.61 -4.09 -2.02
CA TYR A 281 12.40 -4.59 -1.36
C TYR A 281 12.71 -5.59 -0.24
N MET A 282 13.76 -6.41 -0.36
CA MET A 282 14.22 -7.28 0.74
C MET A 282 14.74 -6.46 1.91
N GLU A 283 15.54 -5.42 1.66
CA GLU A 283 15.97 -4.47 2.70
C GLU A 283 14.76 -3.83 3.39
N LEU A 284 13.76 -3.38 2.62
CA LEU A 284 12.51 -2.82 3.14
C LEU A 284 11.78 -3.83 4.03
N PHE A 285 11.62 -5.07 3.57
CA PHE A 285 10.98 -6.14 4.33
C PHE A 285 11.70 -6.36 5.68
N GLU A 286 13.01 -6.54 5.66
CA GLU A 286 13.80 -6.83 6.86
C GLU A 286 13.78 -5.69 7.87
N HIS A 287 13.85 -4.45 7.41
CA HIS A 287 13.74 -3.27 8.28
C HIS A 287 12.33 -3.10 8.87
N ILE A 288 11.30 -3.22 8.05
CA ILE A 288 9.91 -3.01 8.49
C ILE A 288 9.45 -4.12 9.43
N THR A 289 9.78 -5.38 9.14
CA THR A 289 9.34 -6.53 9.94
C THR A 289 10.27 -6.87 11.09
N GLY A 290 11.54 -6.51 10.98
CA GLY A 290 12.62 -6.96 11.87
C GLY A 290 12.98 -8.43 11.70
N GLU A 291 12.56 -9.06 10.61
CA GLU A 291 12.77 -10.48 10.30
C GLU A 291 13.62 -10.64 9.05
N LYS A 292 14.46 -11.68 9.01
CA LYS A 292 15.19 -12.04 7.80
C LYS A 292 14.25 -12.61 6.76
N PHE A 293 14.35 -12.10 5.53
CA PHE A 293 13.51 -12.56 4.43
C PHE A 293 13.85 -14.00 4.01
N GLN A 294 12.85 -14.87 4.05
CA GLN A 294 12.96 -16.26 3.63
C GLN A 294 12.36 -16.42 2.24
N LYS A 295 13.22 -16.62 1.24
CA LYS A 295 12.79 -16.76 -0.16
C LYS A 295 12.00 -18.06 -0.35
N ALA A 296 10.77 -17.96 -0.83
CA ALA A 296 10.00 -19.09 -1.27
C ALA A 296 10.52 -19.64 -2.63
N ASP A 297 10.17 -20.88 -2.94
CA ASP A 297 10.49 -21.46 -4.25
C ASP A 297 9.85 -20.66 -5.39
N THR A 298 10.65 -20.28 -6.38
CA THR A 298 10.22 -19.56 -7.58
C THR A 298 10.18 -20.41 -8.85
N ASP A 299 10.60 -21.67 -8.81
CA ASP A 299 10.58 -22.53 -9.99
C ASP A 299 9.18 -23.04 -10.31
N ASN A 300 8.36 -23.26 -9.29
CA ASN A 300 6.99 -23.77 -9.38
C ASN A 300 5.99 -22.85 -8.66
N ILE A 301 6.09 -21.54 -8.86
CA ILE A 301 5.26 -20.55 -8.13
C ILE A 301 3.76 -20.82 -8.34
N VAL A 302 3.33 -21.04 -9.59
CA VAL A 302 1.91 -21.20 -9.95
C VAL A 302 1.35 -22.46 -9.30
N GLU A 303 2.00 -23.58 -9.47
CA GLU A 303 1.59 -24.89 -8.91
C GLU A 303 1.59 -24.85 -7.37
N ARG A 304 2.58 -24.20 -6.76
CA ARG A 304 2.67 -24.02 -5.31
C ARG A 304 1.46 -23.24 -4.78
N ILE A 305 1.15 -22.08 -5.39
CA ILE A 305 0.02 -21.23 -4.99
C ILE A 305 -1.29 -21.99 -5.16
N GLU A 306 -1.52 -22.60 -6.33
CA GLU A 306 -2.74 -23.35 -6.61
C GLU A 306 -2.97 -24.46 -5.59
N LYS A 307 -1.96 -25.28 -5.35
CA LYS A 307 -2.02 -26.38 -4.35
C LYS A 307 -2.35 -25.87 -2.95
N ASN A 308 -1.66 -24.81 -2.50
CA ASN A 308 -1.85 -24.25 -1.16
C ASN A 308 -3.24 -23.66 -0.97
N VAL A 309 -3.74 -22.92 -1.97
CA VAL A 309 -5.08 -22.33 -1.94
C VAL A 309 -6.16 -23.41 -2.02
N MET A 310 -6.02 -24.39 -2.93
CA MET A 310 -6.96 -25.52 -3.05
C MET A 310 -7.06 -26.30 -1.74
N THR A 311 -5.92 -26.57 -1.09
CA THR A 311 -5.89 -27.23 0.22
C THR A 311 -6.62 -26.44 1.29
N PHE A 312 -6.54 -25.11 1.26
CA PHE A 312 -7.26 -24.25 2.19
C PHE A 312 -8.76 -24.24 1.92
N LEU A 313 -9.16 -24.09 0.64
CA LEU A 313 -10.57 -24.01 0.25
C LEU A 313 -11.34 -25.33 0.42
N SER A 314 -10.65 -26.47 0.51
CA SER A 314 -11.25 -27.79 0.72
C SER A 314 -11.54 -28.13 2.19
N LYS A 315 -11.14 -27.28 3.13
CA LYS A 315 -11.43 -27.40 4.57
C LYS A 315 -12.71 -26.68 4.96
#